data_ce83a8ac1bf651762705a1b293217530
#
_entry.id   ce83a8ac1bf651762705a1b293217530
#
_cell.length_a   1.000
_cell.length_b   1.000
_cell.length_c   1.000
_cell.angle_alpha   90.00
_cell.angle_beta   90.00
_cell.angle_gamma   90.00
#
_symmetry.space_group_name_H-M   'P 1'
#
loop_
_entity.id
_entity.type
_entity.pdbx_description
1 polymer ?
#
loop_
_entity_poly.entity_id
_entity_poly.type
_entity_poly.pdbx_seq_one_letter_code
_entity_poly.pdbx_strand_id
1 'polypeptide(L)'
;MSRKVLLQLVLPLIGLSVLFWLLAFAPGDKHHQPALLEMSVILRDGDGNVSAMRKGMEQAAKDLNVELRFLTPAEDNSAVEQVQLLEHEVSGAAPAILLIPADREALGEAVSAAGKTTLVTVETDMTAWGADASISMDHQALGEALGKAAMNGVPFGGTVLLLDSLPGDNGVRERMEAAKALLEEKGRQVRIYRWTSDSTAFANILRIERPKAVIAFEAAALTEMAELSRGEEAFPLLYGCGSTAGIAAALEKGRVTAIAAVNVFSAGYLAVEAAAKLARHESWTGASSVGFSIVRQETMYSSDNQKLLFPVT
;
A
#
# COMPACT_ATOMS: atom_id res chain seq x y z
N MET A 1 -76.58 -11.95 -1.68
CA MET A 1 -75.31 -11.90 -0.91
C MET A 1 -75.52 -10.90 0.22
N SER A 2 -75.25 -11.31 1.46
CA SER A 2 -75.42 -10.38 2.58
C SER A 2 -74.30 -9.30 2.55
N ARG A 3 -74.67 -8.04 2.94
CA ARG A 3 -73.70 -6.92 3.00
C ARG A 3 -72.40 -7.28 3.74
N LYS A 4 -72.45 -8.20 4.70
CA LYS A 4 -71.31 -8.68 5.48
C LYS A 4 -70.32 -9.53 4.65
N VAL A 5 -70.80 -10.39 3.75
CA VAL A 5 -69.97 -11.22 2.87
C VAL A 5 -69.29 -10.37 1.80
N LEU A 6 -69.97 -9.33 1.28
CA LEU A 6 -69.39 -8.43 0.32
C LEU A 6 -68.24 -7.61 0.95
N LEU A 7 -68.44 -7.13 2.20
CA LEU A 7 -67.40 -6.37 2.92
C LEU A 7 -66.15 -7.23 3.23
N GLN A 8 -66.36 -8.50 3.56
CA GLN A 8 -65.27 -9.45 3.83
C GLN A 8 -64.42 -9.81 2.61
N LEU A 9 -64.98 -9.70 1.41
CA LEU A 9 -64.26 -9.97 0.14
C LEU A 9 -63.62 -8.69 -0.45
N VAL A 10 -64.26 -7.55 -0.30
CA VAL A 10 -63.80 -6.28 -0.91
C VAL A 10 -62.67 -5.62 -0.08
N LEU A 11 -62.72 -5.68 1.26
CA LEU A 11 -61.68 -5.08 2.10
C LEU A 11 -60.27 -5.69 1.88
N PRO A 12 -60.08 -7.04 1.82
CA PRO A 12 -58.74 -7.60 1.52
C PRO A 12 -58.29 -7.32 0.09
N LEU A 13 -59.24 -7.20 -0.89
CA LEU A 13 -58.89 -6.83 -2.27
C LEU A 13 -58.37 -5.38 -2.38
N ILE A 14 -58.99 -4.46 -1.65
CA ILE A 14 -58.55 -3.08 -1.54
C ILE A 14 -57.19 -3.04 -0.82
N GLY A 15 -57.00 -3.78 0.26
CA GLY A 15 -55.75 -3.88 0.98
C GLY A 15 -54.61 -4.42 0.08
N LEU A 16 -54.86 -5.43 -0.71
CA LEU A 16 -53.91 -5.99 -1.68
C LEU A 16 -53.59 -5.01 -2.81
N SER A 17 -54.59 -4.30 -3.32
CA SER A 17 -54.36 -3.26 -4.37
C SER A 17 -53.57 -2.08 -3.85
N VAL A 18 -53.80 -1.63 -2.63
CA VAL A 18 -53.03 -0.57 -1.98
C VAL A 18 -51.58 -1.03 -1.70
N LEU A 19 -51.40 -2.27 -1.23
CA LEU A 19 -50.08 -2.87 -1.01
C LEU A 19 -49.33 -3.02 -2.33
N PHE A 20 -50.01 -3.48 -3.39
CA PHE A 20 -49.43 -3.57 -4.72
C PHE A 20 -49.05 -2.18 -5.27
N TRP A 21 -49.89 -1.18 -5.05
CA TRP A 21 -49.59 0.20 -5.44
C TRP A 21 -48.42 0.79 -4.66
N LEU A 22 -48.33 0.55 -3.34
CA LEU A 22 -47.20 0.94 -2.49
C LEU A 22 -45.90 0.22 -2.90
N LEU A 23 -45.96 -1.05 -3.32
CA LEU A 23 -44.79 -1.78 -3.81
C LEU A 23 -44.40 -1.39 -5.24
N ALA A 24 -45.39 -1.10 -6.11
CA ALA A 24 -45.13 -0.69 -7.50
C ALA A 24 -44.68 0.77 -7.63
N PHE A 25 -45.08 1.64 -6.70
CA PHE A 25 -44.72 3.05 -6.66
C PHE A 25 -43.90 3.44 -5.42
N ALA A 26 -43.47 2.44 -4.62
CA ALA A 26 -42.36 2.70 -3.71
C ALA A 26 -41.24 3.31 -4.57
N PRO A 27 -40.69 4.48 -4.20
CA PRO A 27 -39.47 4.92 -4.83
C PRO A 27 -38.46 3.82 -4.58
N GLY A 28 -38.30 2.93 -5.58
CA GLY A 28 -37.17 2.02 -5.56
C GLY A 28 -35.98 2.94 -5.40
N ASP A 29 -35.14 2.68 -4.39
CA ASP A 29 -33.81 3.24 -4.36
C ASP A 29 -33.22 2.93 -5.75
N LYS A 30 -33.39 3.88 -6.65
CA LYS A 30 -32.52 3.94 -7.81
C LYS A 30 -31.17 4.19 -7.17
N HIS A 31 -30.41 3.12 -6.91
CA HIS A 31 -28.99 3.24 -6.80
C HIS A 31 -28.58 3.98 -8.08
N HIS A 32 -28.52 5.29 -8.01
CA HIS A 32 -27.86 6.09 -9.00
C HIS A 32 -26.42 5.61 -8.92
N GLN A 33 -26.06 4.67 -9.80
CA GLN A 33 -24.66 4.42 -10.02
C GLN A 33 -24.07 5.79 -10.36
N PRO A 34 -23.07 6.24 -9.60
CA PRO A 34 -22.44 7.51 -9.88
C PRO A 34 -21.94 7.49 -11.34
N ALA A 35 -21.89 8.65 -11.99
CA ALA A 35 -21.35 8.75 -13.34
C ALA A 35 -19.95 8.09 -13.40
N LEU A 36 -19.64 7.44 -14.52
CA LEU A 36 -18.31 6.88 -14.74
C LEU A 36 -17.26 7.99 -14.57
N LEU A 37 -16.27 7.74 -13.74
CA LEU A 37 -15.15 8.64 -13.47
C LEU A 37 -13.88 8.02 -14.03
N GLU A 38 -13.23 8.69 -14.97
CA GLU A 38 -11.90 8.31 -15.43
C GLU A 38 -10.84 8.81 -14.45
N MET A 39 -9.85 7.98 -14.14
CA MET A 39 -8.81 8.30 -13.18
C MET A 39 -7.46 7.77 -13.66
N SER A 40 -6.46 8.63 -13.67
CA SER A 40 -5.08 8.24 -14.00
C SER A 40 -4.33 7.79 -12.75
N VAL A 41 -3.61 6.69 -12.85
CA VAL A 41 -2.77 6.16 -11.77
C VAL A 41 -1.33 6.18 -12.26
N ILE A 42 -0.51 7.07 -11.70
CA ILE A 42 0.91 7.21 -12.02
C ILE A 42 1.70 6.37 -11.02
N LEU A 43 2.24 5.26 -11.50
CA LEU A 43 3.08 4.34 -10.73
C LEU A 43 4.53 4.86 -10.70
N ARG A 44 5.33 4.37 -9.74
CA ARG A 44 6.78 4.66 -9.69
C ARG A 44 7.63 3.58 -10.37
N ASP A 45 7.10 2.34 -10.43
CA ASP A 45 7.80 1.17 -10.97
C ASP A 45 6.83 0.24 -11.71
N GLY A 46 7.38 -0.78 -12.37
CA GLY A 46 6.60 -1.82 -13.01
C GLY A 46 5.88 -2.75 -12.03
N ASP A 47 5.17 -3.73 -12.55
CA ASP A 47 4.11 -4.52 -11.88
C ASP A 47 4.51 -5.33 -10.62
N GLY A 48 5.80 -5.46 -10.28
CA GLY A 48 6.24 -6.43 -9.26
C GLY A 48 5.75 -6.15 -7.84
N ASN A 49 5.91 -4.93 -7.37
CA ASN A 49 5.65 -4.55 -5.97
C ASN A 49 4.25 -4.01 -5.73
N VAL A 50 3.57 -3.56 -6.78
CA VAL A 50 2.24 -2.91 -6.70
C VAL A 50 1.07 -3.87 -6.96
N SER A 51 1.32 -5.16 -7.24
CA SER A 51 0.25 -6.09 -7.66
C SER A 51 -0.90 -6.20 -6.66
N ALA A 52 -0.65 -6.25 -5.36
CA ALA A 52 -1.69 -6.31 -4.34
C ALA A 52 -2.39 -4.95 -4.16
N MET A 53 -1.66 -3.83 -4.25
CA MET A 53 -2.21 -2.49 -4.23
C MET A 53 -3.11 -2.25 -5.44
N ARG A 54 -2.64 -2.63 -6.64
CA ARG A 54 -3.40 -2.55 -7.88
C ARG A 54 -4.73 -3.31 -7.80
N LYS A 55 -4.74 -4.53 -7.24
CA LYS A 55 -5.98 -5.28 -7.00
C LYS A 55 -6.94 -4.52 -6.08
N GLY A 56 -6.44 -3.85 -5.04
CA GLY A 56 -7.25 -3.00 -4.18
C GLY A 56 -7.84 -1.82 -4.95
N MET A 57 -7.04 -1.17 -5.80
CA MET A 57 -7.49 -0.09 -6.69
C MET A 57 -8.57 -0.57 -7.67
N GLU A 58 -8.35 -1.70 -8.34
CA GLU A 58 -9.29 -2.30 -9.30
C GLU A 58 -10.60 -2.71 -8.62
N GLN A 59 -10.55 -3.22 -7.40
CA GLN A 59 -11.76 -3.54 -6.62
C GLN A 59 -12.55 -2.27 -6.29
N ALA A 60 -11.89 -1.23 -5.78
CA ALA A 60 -12.55 0.06 -5.49
C ALA A 60 -13.12 0.70 -6.77
N ALA A 61 -12.39 0.61 -7.88
CA ALA A 61 -12.84 1.14 -9.17
C ALA A 61 -14.16 0.48 -9.63
N LYS A 62 -14.24 -0.85 -9.48
CA LYS A 62 -15.47 -1.61 -9.75
C LYS A 62 -16.63 -1.20 -8.83
N ASP A 63 -16.36 -1.05 -7.53
CA ASP A 63 -17.40 -0.75 -6.54
C ASP A 63 -17.91 0.70 -6.69
N LEU A 64 -17.05 1.61 -7.16
CA LEU A 64 -17.32 3.06 -7.22
C LEU A 64 -17.60 3.58 -8.64
N ASN A 65 -17.70 2.71 -9.65
CA ASN A 65 -17.86 3.07 -11.06
C ASN A 65 -16.76 4.05 -11.53
N VAL A 66 -15.52 3.61 -11.37
CA VAL A 66 -14.30 4.32 -11.80
C VAL A 66 -13.62 3.50 -12.88
N GLU A 67 -13.07 4.14 -13.90
CA GLU A 67 -12.17 3.54 -14.88
C GLU A 67 -10.73 3.99 -14.59
N LEU A 68 -9.83 3.04 -14.37
CA LEU A 68 -8.42 3.31 -14.04
C LEU A 68 -7.54 3.18 -15.28
N ARG A 69 -6.71 4.19 -15.51
CA ARG A 69 -5.65 4.17 -16.50
C ARG A 69 -4.29 4.21 -15.80
N PHE A 70 -3.57 3.10 -15.85
CA PHE A 70 -2.25 2.99 -15.23
C PHE A 70 -1.17 3.53 -16.16
N LEU A 71 -0.32 4.39 -15.65
CA LEU A 71 0.81 5.02 -16.31
C LEU A 71 2.08 4.68 -15.53
N THR A 72 3.05 4.10 -16.21
CA THR A 72 4.33 3.68 -15.61
C THR A 72 5.46 4.39 -16.33
N PRO A 73 6.45 4.96 -15.60
CA PRO A 73 7.65 5.47 -16.22
C PRO A 73 8.40 4.35 -16.95
N ALA A 74 9.16 4.69 -17.98
CA ALA A 74 9.96 3.73 -18.75
C ALA A 74 11.15 3.22 -17.91
N GLU A 75 11.70 4.08 -17.07
CA GLU A 75 12.72 3.76 -16.09
C GLU A 75 12.10 3.73 -14.69
N ASP A 76 12.22 2.59 -14.01
CA ASP A 76 11.68 2.40 -12.66
C ASP A 76 12.23 3.46 -11.69
N ASN A 77 11.35 4.03 -10.88
CA ASN A 77 11.64 5.08 -9.91
C ASN A 77 12.17 6.40 -10.52
N SER A 78 11.91 6.66 -11.81
CA SER A 78 12.27 7.91 -12.47
C SER A 78 11.33 9.04 -12.05
N ALA A 79 11.76 9.87 -11.09
CA ALA A 79 11.01 11.05 -10.69
C ALA A 79 10.84 12.05 -11.85
N VAL A 80 11.82 12.16 -12.74
CA VAL A 80 11.77 13.04 -13.92
C VAL A 80 10.63 12.63 -14.86
N GLU A 81 10.51 11.33 -15.14
CA GLU A 81 9.41 10.84 -15.99
C GLU A 81 8.07 10.96 -15.31
N GLN A 82 8.01 10.75 -13.97
CA GLN A 82 6.77 10.96 -13.21
C GLN A 82 6.30 12.42 -13.25
N VAL A 83 7.22 13.40 -13.19
CA VAL A 83 6.89 14.82 -13.38
C VAL A 83 6.24 15.03 -14.74
N GLN A 84 6.83 14.49 -15.82
CA GLN A 84 6.29 14.62 -17.18
C GLN A 84 4.91 13.97 -17.32
N LEU A 85 4.71 12.79 -16.74
CA LEU A 85 3.41 12.11 -16.73
C LEU A 85 2.37 12.92 -15.96
N LEU A 86 2.71 13.46 -14.79
CA LEU A 86 1.82 14.29 -13.98
C LEU A 86 1.41 15.57 -14.74
N GLU A 87 2.38 16.29 -15.30
CA GLU A 87 2.12 17.50 -16.09
C GLU A 87 1.25 17.20 -17.33
N HIS A 88 1.47 16.07 -18.00
CA HIS A 88 0.66 15.65 -19.12
C HIS A 88 -0.80 15.40 -18.70
N GLU A 89 -1.04 14.67 -17.62
CA GLU A 89 -2.38 14.36 -17.12
C GLU A 89 -3.11 15.62 -16.62
N VAL A 90 -2.40 16.50 -15.92
CA VAL A 90 -2.95 17.80 -15.48
C VAL A 90 -3.33 18.66 -16.68
N SER A 91 -2.47 18.74 -17.71
CA SER A 91 -2.73 19.48 -18.94
C SER A 91 -3.90 18.88 -19.74
N GLY A 92 -4.06 17.56 -19.70
CA GLY A 92 -5.16 16.81 -20.28
C GLY A 92 -6.49 16.94 -19.51
N ALA A 93 -6.50 17.70 -18.42
CA ALA A 93 -7.65 17.89 -17.53
C ALA A 93 -8.21 16.57 -16.98
N ALA A 94 -7.32 15.63 -16.60
CA ALA A 94 -7.73 14.41 -15.94
C ALA A 94 -8.59 14.73 -14.71
N PRO A 95 -9.77 14.12 -14.53
CA PRO A 95 -10.67 14.42 -13.42
C PRO A 95 -10.06 14.10 -12.04
N ALA A 96 -9.25 13.05 -11.98
CA ALA A 96 -8.52 12.65 -10.78
C ALA A 96 -7.22 11.92 -11.14
N ILE A 97 -6.20 12.10 -10.32
CA ILE A 97 -4.90 11.46 -10.44
C ILE A 97 -4.54 10.80 -9.11
N LEU A 98 -4.17 9.52 -9.16
CA LEU A 98 -3.44 8.85 -8.09
C LEU A 98 -1.96 8.85 -8.43
N LEU A 99 -1.12 9.26 -7.49
CA LEU A 99 0.33 9.29 -7.65
C LEU A 99 1.00 8.46 -6.57
N ILE A 100 1.86 7.52 -6.98
CA ILE A 100 2.78 6.81 -6.09
C ILE A 100 4.15 7.43 -6.31
N PRO A 101 4.59 8.40 -5.49
CA PRO A 101 5.80 9.18 -5.76
C PRO A 101 7.09 8.34 -5.66
N ALA A 102 7.99 8.51 -6.60
CA ALA A 102 9.35 7.97 -6.53
C ALA A 102 10.28 8.81 -5.64
N ASP A 103 10.10 10.14 -5.66
CA ASP A 103 10.85 11.09 -4.85
C ASP A 103 9.94 12.30 -4.52
N ARG A 104 9.73 12.54 -3.23
CA ARG A 104 8.82 13.59 -2.74
C ARG A 104 9.32 15.00 -3.08
N GLU A 105 10.60 15.23 -2.92
CA GLU A 105 11.21 16.54 -3.15
C GLU A 105 11.22 16.88 -4.65
N ALA A 106 11.59 15.92 -5.50
CA ALA A 106 11.62 16.12 -6.94
C ALA A 106 10.22 16.34 -7.56
N LEU A 107 9.18 15.75 -6.99
CA LEU A 107 7.79 15.88 -7.45
C LEU A 107 7.06 17.07 -6.83
N GLY A 108 7.61 17.73 -5.80
CA GLY A 108 6.92 18.75 -5.01
C GLY A 108 6.39 19.91 -5.85
N GLU A 109 7.18 20.45 -6.79
CA GLU A 109 6.78 21.55 -7.66
C GLU A 109 5.64 21.13 -8.61
N ALA A 110 5.74 19.96 -9.24
CA ALA A 110 4.72 19.44 -10.14
C ALA A 110 3.39 19.15 -9.42
N VAL A 111 3.44 18.63 -8.19
CA VAL A 111 2.26 18.43 -7.34
C VAL A 111 1.63 19.77 -6.98
N SER A 112 2.43 20.77 -6.60
CA SER A 112 1.91 22.12 -6.30
C SER A 112 1.28 22.79 -7.53
N ALA A 113 1.78 22.50 -8.72
CA ALA A 113 1.26 23.00 -9.99
C ALA A 113 -0.01 22.27 -10.50
N ALA A 114 -0.39 21.14 -9.90
CA ALA A 114 -1.58 20.36 -10.31
C ALA A 114 -2.90 21.15 -10.18
N GLY A 115 -2.92 22.17 -9.34
CA GLY A 115 -3.96 23.20 -9.31
C GLY A 115 -5.32 22.66 -8.86
N LYS A 116 -6.29 22.54 -9.79
CA LYS A 116 -7.66 22.09 -9.48
C LYS A 116 -7.90 20.61 -9.78
N THR A 117 -6.93 19.92 -10.34
CA THR A 117 -7.03 18.49 -10.60
C THR A 117 -6.99 17.76 -9.26
N THR A 118 -7.98 16.90 -9.01
CA THR A 118 -7.97 16.08 -7.79
C THR A 118 -6.74 15.18 -7.79
N LEU A 119 -5.87 15.36 -6.81
CA LEU A 119 -4.60 14.63 -6.69
C LEU A 119 -4.53 13.93 -5.33
N VAL A 120 -4.45 12.60 -5.35
CA VAL A 120 -4.26 11.79 -4.15
C VAL A 120 -2.94 11.05 -4.26
N THR A 121 -2.10 11.14 -3.21
CA THR A 121 -0.83 10.41 -3.17
C THR A 121 -0.94 9.15 -2.33
N VAL A 122 -0.13 8.15 -2.68
CA VAL A 122 -0.10 6.85 -2.01
C VAL A 122 1.33 6.55 -1.56
N GLU A 123 1.47 5.94 -0.40
CA GLU A 123 2.74 5.63 0.30
C GLU A 123 3.49 6.87 0.80
N THR A 124 3.63 7.93 0.01
CA THR A 124 4.35 9.15 0.39
C THR A 124 3.38 10.31 0.55
N ASP A 125 3.36 10.94 1.71
CA ASP A 125 2.50 12.10 1.97
C ASP A 125 3.03 13.35 1.27
N MET A 126 2.21 13.92 0.38
CA MET A 126 2.48 15.17 -0.33
C MET A 126 1.41 16.24 -0.10
N THR A 127 0.62 16.13 0.95
CA THR A 127 -0.41 17.14 1.27
C THR A 127 0.20 18.52 1.54
N ALA A 128 1.42 18.59 2.07
CA ALA A 128 2.16 19.84 2.23
C ALA A 128 2.52 20.52 0.90
N TRP A 129 2.53 19.81 -0.21
CA TRP A 129 2.72 20.33 -1.58
C TRP A 129 1.42 20.54 -2.34
N GLY A 130 0.27 20.30 -1.72
CA GLY A 130 -1.03 20.58 -2.32
C GLY A 130 -1.78 19.36 -2.82
N ALA A 131 -1.35 18.13 -2.54
CA ALA A 131 -2.18 16.95 -2.76
C ALA A 131 -3.44 17.04 -1.87
N ASP A 132 -4.61 16.70 -2.43
CA ASP A 132 -5.90 16.81 -1.73
C ASP A 132 -6.05 15.79 -0.59
N ALA A 133 -5.39 14.63 -0.74
CA ALA A 133 -5.30 13.60 0.29
C ALA A 133 -4.05 12.75 0.09
N SER A 134 -3.67 12.03 1.14
CA SER A 134 -2.61 11.01 1.08
C SER A 134 -3.06 9.76 1.82
N ILE A 135 -2.80 8.60 1.22
CA ILE A 135 -2.98 7.29 1.85
C ILE A 135 -1.61 6.69 2.06
N SER A 136 -1.13 6.74 3.30
CA SER A 136 0.23 6.32 3.65
C SER A 136 0.22 5.32 4.81
N MET A 137 1.39 5.05 5.34
CA MET A 137 1.61 4.30 6.57
C MET A 137 2.52 5.10 7.50
N ASP A 138 2.55 4.74 8.77
CA ASP A 138 3.53 5.31 9.70
C ASP A 138 4.90 4.65 9.45
N HIS A 139 5.70 5.29 8.60
CA HIS A 139 7.03 4.80 8.22
C HIS A 139 7.98 4.75 9.42
N GLN A 140 7.89 5.74 10.33
CA GLN A 140 8.71 5.76 11.53
C GLN A 140 8.37 4.58 12.44
N ALA A 141 7.09 4.39 12.77
CA ALA A 141 6.65 3.28 13.61
C ALA A 141 7.00 1.91 12.99
N LEU A 142 6.92 1.79 11.66
CA LEU A 142 7.28 0.58 10.94
C LEU A 142 8.79 0.29 11.04
N GLY A 143 9.63 1.32 10.84
CA GLY A 143 11.09 1.20 11.01
C GLY A 143 11.49 0.80 12.42
N GLU A 144 10.91 1.46 13.44
CA GLU A 144 11.11 1.10 14.84
C GLU A 144 10.69 -0.35 15.15
N ALA A 145 9.55 -0.81 14.59
CA ALA A 145 9.08 -2.16 14.78
C ALA A 145 10.01 -3.22 14.17
N LEU A 146 10.59 -2.95 12.99
CA LEU A 146 11.62 -3.81 12.39
C LEU A 146 12.91 -3.82 13.21
N GLY A 147 13.38 -2.66 13.65
CA GLY A 147 14.53 -2.55 14.55
C GLY A 147 14.31 -3.35 15.84
N LYS A 148 13.11 -3.23 16.44
CA LYS A 148 12.71 -3.99 17.63
C LYS A 148 12.64 -5.50 17.38
N ALA A 149 12.16 -5.92 16.21
CA ALA A 149 12.14 -7.31 15.82
C ALA A 149 13.57 -7.89 15.69
N ALA A 150 14.48 -7.12 15.08
CA ALA A 150 15.88 -7.52 14.90
C ALA A 150 16.65 -7.62 16.23
N MET A 151 16.37 -6.76 17.21
CA MET A 151 17.00 -6.82 18.52
C MET A 151 16.83 -8.16 19.25
N ASN A 152 15.75 -8.88 18.97
CA ASN A 152 15.52 -10.20 19.61
C ASN A 152 16.54 -11.26 19.17
N GLY A 153 17.12 -11.12 17.98
CA GLY A 153 18.12 -12.05 17.44
C GLY A 153 19.55 -11.49 17.43
N VAL A 154 19.73 -10.20 17.75
CA VAL A 154 21.03 -9.53 17.73
C VAL A 154 21.46 -9.15 19.13
N PRO A 155 22.57 -9.70 19.68
CA PRO A 155 23.06 -9.36 21.00
C PRO A 155 23.55 -7.91 21.08
N PHE A 156 23.72 -7.39 22.31
CA PHE A 156 24.37 -6.10 22.54
C PHE A 156 25.75 -6.06 21.88
N GLY A 157 26.06 -4.95 21.21
CA GLY A 157 27.30 -4.79 20.43
C GLY A 157 27.32 -5.54 19.10
N GLY A 158 26.30 -6.36 18.80
CA GLY A 158 26.19 -7.02 17.50
C GLY A 158 25.90 -6.07 16.36
N THR A 159 26.45 -6.35 15.17
CA THR A 159 26.27 -5.54 13.98
C THR A 159 24.98 -5.88 13.25
N VAL A 160 24.20 -4.86 12.87
CA VAL A 160 23.05 -4.93 11.97
C VAL A 160 23.38 -4.17 10.70
N LEU A 161 23.15 -4.80 9.55
CA LEU A 161 23.32 -4.21 8.23
C LEU A 161 21.95 -3.71 7.73
N LEU A 162 21.85 -2.43 7.44
CA LEU A 162 20.65 -1.81 6.86
C LEU A 162 20.88 -1.62 5.37
N LEU A 163 19.93 -2.08 4.54
CA LEU A 163 20.02 -1.96 3.10
C LEU A 163 19.35 -0.64 2.63
N ASP A 164 20.15 0.24 2.03
CA ASP A 164 19.70 1.42 1.31
C ASP A 164 19.51 1.03 -0.16
N SER A 165 18.31 0.55 -0.51
CA SER A 165 17.98 0.05 -1.86
C SER A 165 17.30 1.08 -2.75
N LEU A 166 16.58 2.04 -2.16
CA LEU A 166 15.87 3.11 -2.87
C LEU A 166 16.17 4.48 -2.23
N PRO A 167 17.31 5.08 -2.52
CA PRO A 167 17.75 6.30 -1.83
C PRO A 167 16.87 7.53 -2.07
N GLY A 168 16.12 7.57 -3.20
CA GLY A 168 15.14 8.62 -3.48
C GLY A 168 13.80 8.44 -2.77
N ASP A 169 13.48 7.22 -2.33
CA ASP A 169 12.22 6.93 -1.66
C ASP A 169 12.23 7.39 -0.21
N ASN A 170 11.38 8.38 0.09
CA ASN A 170 11.29 8.97 1.43
C ASN A 170 10.80 7.97 2.48
N GLY A 171 9.84 7.10 2.13
CA GLY A 171 9.33 6.09 3.04
C GLY A 171 10.37 5.03 3.41
N VAL A 172 11.19 4.60 2.45
CA VAL A 172 12.33 3.69 2.70
C VAL A 172 13.35 4.37 3.63
N ARG A 173 13.68 5.64 3.36
CA ARG A 173 14.60 6.41 4.18
C ARG A 173 14.11 6.59 5.61
N GLU A 174 12.85 7.01 5.80
CA GLU A 174 12.25 7.21 7.12
C GLU A 174 12.22 5.91 7.93
N ARG A 175 11.87 4.77 7.31
CA ARG A 175 11.94 3.44 7.94
C ARG A 175 13.35 3.08 8.38
N MET A 176 14.33 3.31 7.50
CA MET A 176 15.73 3.00 7.76
C MET A 176 16.30 3.86 8.90
N GLU A 177 16.03 5.17 8.89
CA GLU A 177 16.49 6.10 9.92
C GLU A 177 15.88 5.77 11.28
N ALA A 178 14.60 5.45 11.35
CA ALA A 178 13.92 5.05 12.58
C ALA A 178 14.48 3.73 13.15
N ALA A 179 14.69 2.73 12.30
CA ALA A 179 15.31 1.47 12.70
C ALA A 179 16.74 1.68 13.21
N LYS A 180 17.54 2.52 12.51
CA LYS A 180 18.90 2.87 12.88
C LYS A 180 18.93 3.54 14.25
N ALA A 181 18.15 4.58 14.45
CA ALA A 181 18.13 5.34 15.71
C ALA A 181 17.80 4.42 16.90
N LEU A 182 16.79 3.54 16.76
CA LEU A 182 16.43 2.59 17.80
C LEU A 182 17.55 1.57 18.08
N LEU A 183 18.15 0.99 17.04
CA LEU A 183 19.20 -0.01 17.20
C LEU A 183 20.44 0.56 17.86
N GLU A 184 20.87 1.78 17.48
CA GLU A 184 22.01 2.48 18.06
C GLU A 184 21.73 2.86 19.53
N GLU A 185 20.54 3.41 19.84
CA GLU A 185 20.10 3.69 21.20
C GLU A 185 20.18 2.45 22.11
N LYS A 186 19.80 1.30 21.55
CA LYS A 186 19.83 0.01 22.28
C LYS A 186 21.17 -0.73 22.19
N GLY A 187 22.25 -0.05 21.78
CA GLY A 187 23.63 -0.52 21.84
C GLY A 187 23.99 -1.58 20.77
N ARG A 188 23.31 -1.60 19.62
CA ARG A 188 23.71 -2.38 18.45
C ARG A 188 24.57 -1.50 17.54
N GLN A 189 25.51 -2.12 16.85
CA GLN A 189 26.28 -1.44 15.82
C GLN A 189 25.48 -1.46 14.52
N VAL A 190 25.34 -0.30 13.87
CA VAL A 190 24.62 -0.18 12.60
C VAL A 190 25.60 0.14 11.47
N ARG A 191 25.45 -0.56 10.34
CA ARG A 191 26.11 -0.28 9.08
C ARG A 191 25.07 -0.10 8.01
N ILE A 192 25.20 0.91 7.18
CA ILE A 192 24.34 1.13 6.01
C ILE A 192 25.11 0.67 4.78
N TYR A 193 24.44 -0.12 3.94
CA TYR A 193 24.99 -0.60 2.68
C TYR A 193 24.06 -0.22 1.54
N ARG A 194 24.60 0.51 0.54
CA ARG A 194 23.89 0.80 -0.69
C ARG A 194 23.74 -0.50 -1.49
N TRP A 195 22.49 -0.95 -1.60
CA TRP A 195 22.16 -2.14 -2.38
C TRP A 195 22.03 -1.79 -3.87
N THR A 196 22.71 -2.50 -4.73
CA THR A 196 22.74 -2.30 -6.18
C THR A 196 22.55 -3.61 -6.95
N SER A 197 21.92 -4.62 -6.32
CA SER A 197 21.74 -5.97 -6.87
C SER A 197 23.06 -6.68 -7.24
N ASP A 198 24.21 -6.19 -6.77
CA ASP A 198 25.52 -6.87 -6.90
C ASP A 198 25.72 -7.88 -5.77
N SER A 199 25.33 -9.11 -6.04
CA SER A 199 25.47 -10.23 -5.09
C SER A 199 26.92 -10.51 -4.68
N THR A 200 27.89 -10.30 -5.59
CA THR A 200 29.31 -10.55 -5.29
C THR A 200 29.86 -9.50 -4.32
N ALA A 201 29.57 -8.21 -4.57
CA ALA A 201 29.95 -7.13 -3.67
C ALA A 201 29.29 -7.34 -2.29
N PHE A 202 28.02 -7.74 -2.27
CA PHE A 202 27.30 -8.00 -1.02
C PHE A 202 27.89 -9.18 -0.22
N ALA A 203 28.22 -10.28 -0.87
CA ALA A 203 28.89 -11.42 -0.22
C ALA A 203 30.21 -11.01 0.44
N ASN A 204 30.98 -10.11 -0.20
CA ASN A 204 32.21 -9.55 0.39
C ASN A 204 31.90 -8.71 1.64
N ILE A 205 30.85 -7.88 1.62
CA ILE A 205 30.41 -7.10 2.79
C ILE A 205 30.00 -8.04 3.94
N LEU A 206 29.22 -9.08 3.68
CA LEU A 206 28.84 -10.06 4.70
C LEU A 206 30.07 -10.70 5.35
N ARG A 207 31.10 -11.03 4.56
CA ARG A 207 32.34 -11.63 5.06
C ARG A 207 33.18 -10.65 5.90
N ILE A 208 33.20 -9.36 5.54
CA ILE A 208 33.98 -8.30 6.23
C ILE A 208 33.25 -7.88 7.51
N GLU A 209 32.01 -7.44 7.39
CA GLU A 209 31.22 -6.87 8.48
C GLU A 209 30.66 -7.91 9.44
N ARG A 210 30.48 -9.14 8.98
CA ARG A 210 29.91 -10.28 9.73
C ARG A 210 28.66 -9.89 10.52
N PRO A 211 27.67 -9.24 9.87
CA PRO A 211 26.49 -8.77 10.56
C PRO A 211 25.72 -9.96 11.15
N LYS A 212 25.04 -9.73 12.28
CA LYS A 212 24.13 -10.71 12.88
C LYS A 212 22.77 -10.67 12.24
N ALA A 213 22.38 -9.51 11.66
CA ALA A 213 21.13 -9.34 10.95
C ALA A 213 21.30 -8.38 9.75
N VAL A 214 20.42 -8.57 8.76
CA VAL A 214 20.21 -7.66 7.63
C VAL A 214 18.76 -7.19 7.67
N ILE A 215 18.52 -5.91 7.44
CA ILE A 215 17.16 -5.35 7.33
C ILE A 215 17.01 -4.70 5.95
N ALA A 216 16.02 -5.16 5.18
CA ALA A 216 15.59 -4.59 3.90
C ALA A 216 14.28 -3.81 4.10
N PHE A 217 14.22 -2.56 3.66
CA PHE A 217 13.08 -1.68 3.94
C PHE A 217 12.04 -1.61 2.82
N GLU A 218 12.20 -2.45 1.77
CA GLU A 218 11.21 -2.60 0.70
C GLU A 218 11.22 -4.05 0.16
N ALA A 219 10.17 -4.38 -0.59
CA ALA A 219 9.88 -5.77 -0.95
C ALA A 219 10.85 -6.37 -1.98
N ALA A 220 11.37 -5.57 -2.93
CA ALA A 220 12.28 -6.07 -3.96
C ALA A 220 13.61 -6.48 -3.32
N ALA A 221 14.25 -5.61 -2.53
CA ALA A 221 15.49 -5.92 -1.84
C ALA A 221 15.31 -7.10 -0.87
N LEU A 222 14.18 -7.19 -0.14
CA LEU A 222 13.92 -8.34 0.73
C LEU A 222 13.81 -9.64 -0.07
N THR A 223 13.18 -9.60 -1.23
CA THR A 223 13.05 -10.77 -2.12
C THR A 223 14.43 -11.22 -2.61
N GLU A 224 15.25 -10.29 -3.10
CA GLU A 224 16.63 -10.59 -3.54
C GLU A 224 17.48 -11.16 -2.40
N MET A 225 17.41 -10.59 -1.21
CA MET A 225 18.12 -11.11 -0.04
C MET A 225 17.65 -12.52 0.34
N ALA A 226 16.35 -12.78 0.27
CA ALA A 226 15.79 -14.10 0.53
C ALA A 226 16.24 -15.15 -0.51
N GLU A 227 16.48 -14.74 -1.75
CA GLU A 227 17.06 -15.61 -2.78
C GLU A 227 18.55 -15.85 -2.53
N LEU A 228 19.32 -14.82 -2.21
CA LEU A 228 20.74 -14.94 -1.87
C LEU A 228 20.99 -15.85 -0.65
N SER A 229 20.06 -15.86 0.29
CA SER A 229 20.14 -16.75 1.46
C SER A 229 19.96 -18.23 1.12
N ARG A 230 19.56 -18.58 -0.11
CA ARG A 230 19.47 -19.98 -0.56
C ARG A 230 20.86 -20.57 -0.76
N GLY A 231 21.18 -21.60 0.00
CA GLY A 231 22.46 -22.29 -0.13
C GLY A 231 23.60 -21.75 0.74
N GLU A 232 23.35 -20.71 1.51
CA GLU A 232 24.29 -20.17 2.50
C GLU A 232 23.94 -20.71 3.89
N GLU A 233 24.74 -21.62 4.43
CA GLU A 233 24.53 -22.21 5.78
C GLU A 233 24.59 -21.18 6.91
N ALA A 234 25.24 -20.04 6.69
CA ALA A 234 25.50 -19.00 7.71
C ALA A 234 25.03 -17.59 7.29
N PHE A 235 23.90 -17.49 6.59
CA PHE A 235 23.34 -16.19 6.25
C PHE A 235 22.85 -15.47 7.53
N PRO A 236 23.05 -14.13 7.66
CA PRO A 236 22.54 -13.36 8.79
C PRO A 236 21.02 -13.48 8.92
N LEU A 237 20.48 -13.24 10.12
CA LEU A 237 19.04 -13.15 10.32
C LEU A 237 18.46 -12.07 9.40
N LEU A 238 17.44 -12.39 8.64
CA LEU A 238 16.88 -11.50 7.62
C LEU A 238 15.53 -10.95 8.08
N TYR A 239 15.42 -9.63 8.06
CA TYR A 239 14.21 -8.87 8.38
C TYR A 239 13.88 -7.91 7.24
N GLY A 240 12.61 -7.52 7.10
CA GLY A 240 12.30 -6.47 6.13
C GLY A 240 10.82 -6.20 5.93
N CYS A 241 10.53 -5.31 4.98
CA CYS A 241 9.19 -4.94 4.57
C CYS A 241 8.74 -5.74 3.35
N GLY A 242 7.47 -6.12 3.35
CA GLY A 242 6.82 -6.71 2.18
C GLY A 242 6.00 -7.95 2.53
N SER A 243 5.03 -8.24 1.67
CA SER A 243 4.12 -9.38 1.82
C SER A 243 3.85 -10.09 0.49
N THR A 244 4.81 -10.04 -0.46
CA THR A 244 4.68 -10.78 -1.72
C THR A 244 4.64 -12.29 -1.47
N ALA A 245 4.08 -13.05 -2.39
CA ALA A 245 4.03 -14.51 -2.28
C ALA A 245 5.44 -15.14 -2.11
N GLY A 246 6.45 -14.56 -2.77
CA GLY A 246 7.85 -14.99 -2.61
C GLY A 246 8.40 -14.75 -1.20
N ILE A 247 8.10 -13.58 -0.62
CA ILE A 247 8.49 -13.22 0.75
C ILE A 247 7.74 -14.12 1.76
N ALA A 248 6.44 -14.33 1.58
CA ALA A 248 5.66 -15.23 2.44
C ALA A 248 6.21 -16.66 2.41
N ALA A 249 6.55 -17.17 1.23
CA ALA A 249 7.20 -18.50 1.10
C ALA A 249 8.60 -18.55 1.71
N ALA A 250 9.35 -17.44 1.69
CA ALA A 250 10.67 -17.36 2.33
C ALA A 250 10.55 -17.33 3.87
N LEU A 251 9.53 -16.61 4.39
CA LEU A 251 9.18 -16.58 5.81
C LEU A 251 8.76 -17.98 6.31
N GLU A 252 7.87 -18.66 5.56
CA GLU A 252 7.44 -20.03 5.86
C GLU A 252 8.61 -21.02 5.95
N LYS A 253 9.60 -20.86 5.09
CA LYS A 253 10.81 -21.69 5.06
C LYS A 253 11.88 -21.25 6.07
N GLY A 254 11.62 -20.24 6.89
CA GLY A 254 12.54 -19.71 7.89
C GLY A 254 13.76 -18.97 7.31
N ARG A 255 13.76 -18.64 6.00
CA ARG A 255 14.84 -17.85 5.36
C ARG A 255 14.72 -16.35 5.68
N VAL A 256 13.53 -15.90 5.94
CA VAL A 256 13.24 -14.57 6.52
C VAL A 256 12.78 -14.78 7.94
N THR A 257 13.34 -14.04 8.89
CA THR A 257 13.08 -14.18 10.32
C THR A 257 11.77 -13.50 10.73
N ALA A 258 11.55 -12.28 10.23
CA ALA A 258 10.29 -11.56 10.41
C ALA A 258 10.13 -10.50 9.32
N ILE A 259 8.89 -10.18 9.03
CA ILE A 259 8.53 -9.13 8.08
C ILE A 259 7.58 -8.12 8.70
N ALA A 260 7.65 -6.88 8.25
CA ALA A 260 6.58 -5.91 8.40
C ALA A 260 5.64 -6.06 7.20
N ALA A 261 4.50 -6.68 7.42
CA ALA A 261 3.46 -6.83 6.41
C ALA A 261 2.48 -5.66 6.50
N VAL A 262 2.34 -4.91 5.40
CA VAL A 262 1.44 -3.77 5.28
C VAL A 262 0.20 -4.17 4.51
N ASN A 263 -0.96 -3.62 4.87
CA ASN A 263 -2.19 -3.82 4.11
C ASN A 263 -2.22 -2.96 2.84
N VAL A 264 -1.36 -3.29 1.88
CA VAL A 264 -1.24 -2.53 0.62
C VAL A 264 -2.50 -2.65 -0.26
N PHE A 265 -3.28 -3.73 -0.14
CA PHE A 265 -4.58 -3.83 -0.80
C PHE A 265 -5.52 -2.74 -0.32
N SER A 266 -5.65 -2.57 1.01
CA SER A 266 -6.47 -1.49 1.58
C SER A 266 -5.94 -0.11 1.21
N ALA A 267 -4.62 0.07 1.10
CA ALA A 267 -4.05 1.34 0.65
C ALA A 267 -4.55 1.70 -0.76
N GLY A 268 -4.49 0.75 -1.69
CA GLY A 268 -5.00 0.94 -3.06
C GLY A 268 -6.51 1.22 -3.09
N TYR A 269 -7.31 0.45 -2.33
CA TYR A 269 -8.75 0.65 -2.25
C TYR A 269 -9.10 2.05 -1.73
N LEU A 270 -8.52 2.44 -0.60
CA LEU A 270 -8.76 3.74 0.04
C LEU A 270 -8.31 4.91 -0.85
N ALA A 271 -7.24 4.75 -1.62
CA ALA A 271 -6.75 5.78 -2.52
C ALA A 271 -7.75 6.09 -3.63
N VAL A 272 -8.30 5.06 -4.29
CA VAL A 272 -9.34 5.23 -5.32
C VAL A 272 -10.61 5.79 -4.69
N GLU A 273 -11.02 5.32 -3.50
CA GLU A 273 -12.18 5.84 -2.80
C GLU A 273 -12.02 7.33 -2.46
N ALA A 274 -10.87 7.73 -1.94
CA ALA A 274 -10.57 9.13 -1.63
C ALA A 274 -10.65 10.00 -2.89
N ALA A 275 -9.95 9.60 -3.95
CA ALA A 275 -9.92 10.34 -5.21
C ALA A 275 -11.30 10.43 -5.86
N ALA A 276 -12.08 9.34 -5.86
CA ALA A 276 -13.42 9.33 -6.43
C ALA A 276 -14.38 10.28 -5.68
N LYS A 277 -14.33 10.30 -4.35
CA LYS A 277 -15.14 11.22 -3.53
C LYS A 277 -14.75 12.66 -3.78
N LEU A 278 -13.46 12.97 -3.70
CA LEU A 278 -12.96 14.33 -3.90
C LEU A 278 -13.26 14.86 -5.31
N ALA A 279 -13.07 14.04 -6.36
CA ALA A 279 -13.40 14.41 -7.73
C ALA A 279 -14.90 14.64 -7.96
N ARG A 280 -15.76 14.00 -7.15
CA ARG A 280 -17.21 14.21 -7.13
C ARG A 280 -17.64 15.34 -6.21
N HIS A 281 -16.69 16.11 -5.67
CA HIS A 281 -16.92 17.19 -4.70
C HIS A 281 -17.57 16.71 -3.39
N GLU A 282 -17.36 15.45 -3.03
CA GLU A 282 -17.75 14.89 -1.75
C GLU A 282 -16.61 15.03 -0.73
N SER A 283 -16.94 15.10 0.56
CA SER A 283 -15.92 15.17 1.60
C SER A 283 -15.26 13.79 1.80
N TRP A 284 -13.93 13.76 1.86
CA TRP A 284 -13.17 12.59 2.30
C TRP A 284 -12.93 12.65 3.81
N THR A 285 -13.42 11.66 4.54
CA THR A 285 -13.22 11.49 5.99
C THR A 285 -12.73 10.10 6.35
N GLY A 286 -12.25 9.35 5.33
CA GLY A 286 -11.74 8.00 5.51
C GLY A 286 -10.36 7.95 6.17
N ALA A 287 -9.86 6.76 6.39
CA ALA A 287 -8.53 6.58 6.96
C ALA A 287 -7.44 7.00 5.97
N SER A 288 -6.56 7.88 6.39
CA SER A 288 -5.38 8.31 5.62
C SER A 288 -4.14 7.44 5.90
N SER A 289 -4.22 6.52 6.87
CA SER A 289 -3.13 5.62 7.22
C SER A 289 -3.58 4.17 7.24
N VAL A 290 -2.76 3.30 6.67
CA VAL A 290 -2.93 1.85 6.72
C VAL A 290 -2.00 1.24 7.76
N GLY A 291 -2.52 0.24 8.49
CA GLY A 291 -1.77 -0.47 9.51
C GLY A 291 -0.78 -1.49 8.92
N PHE A 292 0.15 -1.92 9.75
CA PHE A 292 1.06 -3.01 9.49
C PHE A 292 1.13 -3.98 10.68
N SER A 293 1.68 -5.17 10.45
CA SER A 293 1.98 -6.16 11.50
C SER A 293 3.38 -6.72 11.30
N ILE A 294 4.08 -6.98 12.43
CA ILE A 294 5.29 -7.79 12.40
C ILE A 294 4.90 -9.26 12.40
N VAL A 295 5.15 -9.91 11.28
CA VAL A 295 4.80 -11.32 11.06
C VAL A 295 6.05 -12.19 11.10
N ARG A 296 5.96 -13.29 11.83
CA ARG A 296 6.97 -14.37 11.91
C ARG A 296 6.38 -15.68 11.41
N GLN A 297 7.23 -16.67 11.18
CA GLN A 297 6.80 -18.00 10.74
C GLN A 297 5.66 -18.56 11.63
N GLU A 298 5.82 -18.49 12.94
CA GLU A 298 4.88 -19.04 13.92
C GLU A 298 3.53 -18.27 13.99
N THR A 299 3.49 -17.03 13.51
CA THR A 299 2.29 -16.18 13.54
C THR A 299 1.66 -15.95 12.17
N MET A 300 2.30 -16.41 11.07
CA MET A 300 1.88 -16.07 9.72
C MET A 300 0.47 -16.58 9.35
N TYR A 301 0.03 -17.65 10.00
CA TYR A 301 -1.30 -18.24 9.77
C TYR A 301 -2.37 -17.77 10.77
N SER A 302 -2.09 -16.78 11.61
CA SER A 302 -3.15 -16.14 12.40
C SER A 302 -4.15 -15.43 11.47
N SER A 303 -5.42 -15.32 11.88
CA SER A 303 -6.50 -14.76 11.04
C SER A 303 -6.19 -13.36 10.49
N ASP A 304 -5.53 -12.53 11.28
CA ASP A 304 -5.21 -11.15 10.89
C ASP A 304 -4.01 -11.08 9.96
N ASN A 305 -2.96 -11.89 10.22
CA ASN A 305 -1.79 -11.93 9.35
C ASN A 305 -2.08 -12.60 8.00
N GLN A 306 -2.99 -13.59 7.98
CA GLN A 306 -3.43 -14.19 6.71
C GLN A 306 -4.03 -13.16 5.75
N LYS A 307 -4.81 -12.20 6.25
CA LYS A 307 -5.39 -11.13 5.44
C LYS A 307 -4.35 -10.21 4.83
N LEU A 308 -3.21 -10.02 5.53
CA LEU A 308 -2.10 -9.19 5.05
C LEU A 308 -1.20 -9.94 4.05
N LEU A 309 -0.96 -11.24 4.28
CA LEU A 309 -0.07 -12.05 3.46
C LEU A 309 -0.76 -12.63 2.22
N PHE A 310 -2.05 -12.93 2.34
CA PHE A 310 -2.85 -13.63 1.34
C PHE A 310 -4.19 -12.90 1.16
N PRO A 311 -4.18 -11.65 0.69
CA PRO A 311 -5.44 -10.93 0.47
C PRO A 311 -6.33 -11.74 -0.48
N VAL A 312 -7.49 -12.17 0.04
CA VAL A 312 -8.48 -12.90 -0.75
C VAL A 312 -9.11 -11.90 -1.71
N THR A 313 -9.02 -12.18 -2.99
CA THR A 313 -9.69 -11.44 -4.06
C THR A 313 -11.13 -11.92 -4.22
#